data_c110b1d074adced46ac0a061928f7059
#
_entry.id   c110b1d074adced46ac0a061928f7059
#
_cell.length_a   1.000
_cell.length_b   1.000
_cell.length_c   1.000
_cell.angle_alpha   90.00
_cell.angle_beta   90.00
_cell.angle_gamma   90.00
#
_symmetry.space_group_name_H-M   'P 1'
#
loop_
_entity.id
_entity.type
_entity.pdbx_description
1 polymer ?
#
loop_
_entity_poly.entity_id
_entity_poly.type
_entity_poly.pdbx_seq_one_letter_code
_entity_poly.pdbx_strand_id
1 'polypeptide(L)'
;MAEPSNRYTLTAARAHGKPGREVRPASTTIDMHAHMVVDEAAALVAGHIPADPRVQFFPEETRILTRKQDEDRHRYHTDLDLRMSVMDEMGVDMQIISPAPPQCYYTVTPDLGVKVAAMVNDGVAAFCARRPDRLAALGTVPMQAGGAAAAEELARCMGKLGMKGVELLTHVGEKELSDPGFEVFWDKAEALGAVVMIHPNGFTEARRFGRFYFNNVIGNPFDTTMALHYLIFDGVLARHPKLKLIAVHGGGYLPAYSGRIDHAWGARSDSHGELKEAPTTYLKRVYFDTIVFTPHQLEALVSLFGPDHVMMGTDYPFDMGEYDPVGHIVGTKSLSPTAISAIAGGTAKALFGV
;
A
#
# COMPACT_ATOMS: atom_id res chain seq x y z
N MET A 1 9.15 27.49 31.87
CA MET A 1 9.71 26.14 31.64
C MET A 1 9.86 25.98 30.13
N ALA A 2 11.02 25.59 29.63
CA ALA A 2 11.18 25.30 28.20
C ALA A 2 10.25 24.14 27.83
N GLU A 3 9.54 24.23 26.70
CA GLU A 3 8.77 23.11 26.17
C GLU A 3 9.72 21.91 25.97
N PRO A 4 9.25 20.68 26.27
CA PRO A 4 10.07 19.50 26.05
C PRO A 4 10.50 19.43 24.59
N SER A 5 11.77 19.18 24.33
CA SER A 5 12.34 19.06 22.99
C SER A 5 11.83 17.81 22.24
N ASN A 6 11.16 16.89 22.94
CA ASN A 6 10.58 15.69 22.36
C ASN A 6 9.25 16.00 21.67
N ARG A 7 9.23 15.92 20.36
CA ARG A 7 8.05 16.14 19.49
C ARG A 7 7.18 14.89 19.32
N TYR A 8 7.55 13.78 19.93
CA TYR A 8 6.83 12.52 19.78
C TYR A 8 5.44 12.59 20.43
N THR A 9 4.40 12.29 19.64
CA THR A 9 3.02 12.20 20.10
C THR A 9 2.58 10.74 20.12
N LEU A 10 2.08 10.27 21.26
CA LEU A 10 1.56 8.90 21.40
C LEU A 10 0.27 8.75 20.57
N THR A 11 0.30 7.94 19.54
CA THR A 11 -0.86 7.75 18.65
C THR A 11 -1.99 6.97 19.32
N ALA A 12 -1.65 5.94 20.12
CA ALA A 12 -2.63 5.16 20.86
C ALA A 12 -3.44 5.97 21.90
N ALA A 13 -2.88 7.10 22.36
CA ALA A 13 -3.56 8.02 23.26
C ALA A 13 -4.34 9.13 22.51
N ARG A 14 -4.23 9.19 21.18
CA ARG A 14 -4.97 10.13 20.36
C ARG A 14 -6.46 9.76 20.43
N ALA A 15 -7.25 10.66 20.99
CA ALA A 15 -8.69 10.51 20.93
C ALA A 15 -9.11 10.66 19.45
N HIS A 16 -9.53 9.58 18.85
CA HIS A 16 -10.12 9.59 17.51
C HIS A 16 -11.54 10.13 17.63
N GLY A 17 -11.66 11.45 17.83
CA GLY A 17 -12.94 12.14 17.92
C GLY A 17 -13.70 12.21 16.60
N LYS A 18 -13.11 11.64 15.54
CA LYS A 18 -13.63 11.66 14.17
C LYS A 18 -14.02 13.08 13.70
N PRO A 19 -13.15 14.11 13.90
CA PRO A 19 -13.43 15.46 13.44
C PRO A 19 -13.29 15.59 11.91
N GLY A 20 -12.88 14.52 11.22
CA GLY A 20 -12.56 14.55 9.81
C GLY A 20 -13.59 15.27 8.95
N ARG A 21 -14.88 15.05 9.24
CA ARG A 21 -15.97 15.69 8.52
C ARG A 21 -16.06 17.21 8.74
N GLU A 22 -15.68 17.68 9.93
CA GLU A 22 -15.77 19.10 10.33
C GLU A 22 -14.54 19.89 9.90
N VAL A 23 -13.35 19.24 9.91
CA VAL A 23 -12.05 19.91 9.65
C VAL A 23 -11.52 19.68 8.25
N ARG A 24 -12.22 18.91 7.40
CA ARG A 24 -11.77 18.59 6.06
C ARG A 24 -11.58 19.83 5.19
N PRO A 25 -10.62 19.80 4.24
CA PRO A 25 -10.49 20.89 3.26
C PRO A 25 -11.75 20.96 2.38
N ALA A 26 -11.96 22.11 1.73
CA ALA A 26 -13.06 22.28 0.77
C ALA A 26 -12.91 21.43 -0.50
N SER A 27 -11.69 20.93 -0.79
CA SER A 27 -11.41 20.02 -1.90
C SER A 27 -11.88 18.61 -1.59
N THR A 28 -12.10 17.81 -2.65
CA THR A 28 -12.42 16.38 -2.55
C THR A 28 -11.34 15.66 -1.75
N THR A 29 -11.75 14.84 -0.79
CA THR A 29 -10.88 13.98 0.00
C THR A 29 -10.88 12.56 -0.58
N ILE A 30 -9.70 12.00 -0.85
CA ILE A 30 -9.55 10.69 -1.48
C ILE A 30 -8.61 9.83 -0.64
N ASP A 31 -9.15 8.76 -0.11
CA ASP A 31 -8.38 7.70 0.52
C ASP A 31 -7.87 6.74 -0.57
N MET A 32 -6.55 6.72 -0.75
CA MET A 32 -5.94 5.91 -1.81
C MET A 32 -5.56 4.49 -1.37
N HIS A 33 -5.77 4.15 -0.10
CA HIS A 33 -5.32 2.89 0.48
C HIS A 33 -6.41 2.30 1.37
N ALA A 34 -7.28 1.49 0.77
CA ALA A 34 -8.34 0.76 1.46
C ALA A 34 -8.56 -0.59 0.80
N HIS A 35 -9.03 -1.56 1.58
CA HIS A 35 -9.13 -2.96 1.15
C HIS A 35 -10.54 -3.53 1.23
N MET A 36 -10.78 -4.57 0.41
CA MET A 36 -11.94 -5.43 0.50
C MET A 36 -11.56 -6.90 0.31
N VAL A 37 -12.48 -7.80 0.58
CA VAL A 37 -12.32 -9.24 0.30
C VAL A 37 -13.41 -9.74 -0.63
N VAL A 38 -13.07 -10.74 -1.42
CA VAL A 38 -13.99 -11.46 -2.33
C VAL A 38 -14.11 -12.89 -1.80
N ASP A 39 -15.26 -13.22 -1.21
CA ASP A 39 -15.48 -14.50 -0.53
C ASP A 39 -15.44 -15.69 -1.49
N GLU A 40 -15.93 -15.51 -2.71
CA GLU A 40 -15.90 -16.53 -3.75
C GLU A 40 -14.46 -16.90 -4.13
N ALA A 41 -13.56 -15.92 -4.15
CA ALA A 41 -12.13 -16.16 -4.40
C ALA A 41 -11.50 -16.92 -3.24
N ALA A 42 -11.82 -16.58 -2.00
CA ALA A 42 -11.38 -17.32 -0.82
C ALA A 42 -11.89 -18.77 -0.84
N ALA A 43 -13.14 -18.98 -1.22
CA ALA A 43 -13.72 -20.32 -1.37
C ALA A 43 -13.03 -21.13 -2.48
N LEU A 44 -12.67 -20.51 -3.61
CA LEU A 44 -11.98 -21.17 -4.72
C LEU A 44 -10.61 -21.73 -4.31
N VAL A 45 -9.87 -21.01 -3.46
CA VAL A 45 -8.53 -21.41 -3.03
C VAL A 45 -8.51 -22.16 -1.70
N ALA A 46 -9.66 -22.38 -1.08
CA ALA A 46 -9.76 -23.15 0.16
C ALA A 46 -9.13 -24.54 0.00
N GLY A 47 -8.20 -24.91 0.89
CA GLY A 47 -7.45 -26.16 0.81
C GLY A 47 -6.26 -26.16 -0.18
N HIS A 48 -6.06 -25.09 -0.94
CA HIS A 48 -4.91 -24.94 -1.85
C HIS A 48 -3.84 -23.97 -1.33
N ILE A 49 -4.15 -23.20 -0.30
CA ILE A 49 -3.20 -22.29 0.34
C ILE A 49 -2.31 -23.12 1.29
N PRO A 50 -0.98 -23.11 1.12
CA PRO A 50 -0.09 -23.80 2.04
C PRO A 50 -0.17 -23.15 3.43
N ALA A 51 0.10 -23.93 4.47
CA ALA A 51 0.20 -23.40 5.83
C ALA A 51 1.28 -22.31 5.88
N ASP A 52 0.93 -21.17 6.45
CA ASP A 52 1.87 -20.06 6.61
C ASP A 52 2.98 -20.47 7.60
N PRO A 53 4.25 -20.58 7.15
CA PRO A 53 5.34 -21.02 8.02
C PRO A 53 5.64 -20.03 9.16
N ARG A 54 5.16 -18.79 9.07
CA ARG A 54 5.36 -17.75 10.10
C ARG A 54 4.54 -18.04 11.34
N VAL A 55 3.37 -18.69 11.20
CA VAL A 55 2.44 -18.96 12.29
C VAL A 55 3.07 -19.76 13.43
N GLN A 56 4.04 -20.64 13.13
CA GLN A 56 4.76 -21.42 14.17
C GLN A 56 5.54 -20.53 15.15
N PHE A 57 5.89 -19.30 14.75
CA PHE A 57 6.64 -18.37 15.59
C PHE A 57 5.74 -17.43 16.41
N PHE A 58 4.43 -17.41 16.13
CA PHE A 58 3.49 -16.53 16.82
C PHE A 58 2.97 -17.18 18.10
N PRO A 59 2.94 -16.44 19.23
CA PRO A 59 2.27 -16.89 20.44
C PRO A 59 0.81 -17.27 20.17
N GLU A 60 0.30 -18.22 20.96
CA GLU A 60 -1.10 -18.65 20.81
C GLU A 60 -2.09 -17.49 21.00
N GLU A 61 -1.82 -16.62 21.97
CA GLU A 61 -2.61 -15.39 22.19
C GLU A 61 -2.69 -14.52 20.94
N THR A 62 -1.56 -14.29 20.25
CA THR A 62 -1.52 -13.53 18.99
C THR A 62 -2.38 -14.21 17.93
N ARG A 63 -2.28 -15.53 17.80
CA ARG A 63 -3.07 -16.29 16.80
C ARG A 63 -4.57 -16.25 17.05
N ILE A 64 -4.97 -16.28 18.33
CA ILE A 64 -6.38 -16.17 18.76
C ILE A 64 -6.88 -14.76 18.44
N LEU A 65 -6.12 -13.73 18.83
CA LEU A 65 -6.49 -12.33 18.60
C LEU A 65 -6.62 -12.02 17.10
N THR A 66 -5.66 -12.45 16.29
CA THR A 66 -5.70 -12.25 14.82
C THR A 66 -6.96 -12.87 14.22
N ARG A 67 -7.28 -14.13 14.55
CA ARG A 67 -8.51 -14.78 14.07
C ARG A 67 -9.75 -13.99 14.43
N LYS A 68 -9.86 -13.60 15.71
CA LYS A 68 -11.01 -12.81 16.17
C LYS A 68 -11.12 -11.48 15.42
N GLN A 69 -10.01 -10.80 15.20
CA GLN A 69 -10.00 -9.55 14.45
C GLN A 69 -10.39 -9.77 12.98
N ASP A 70 -9.97 -10.87 12.35
CA ASP A 70 -10.36 -11.22 10.98
C ASP A 70 -11.86 -11.48 10.87
N GLU A 71 -12.44 -12.21 11.84
CA GLU A 71 -13.89 -12.44 11.93
C GLU A 71 -14.65 -11.13 12.15
N ASP A 72 -14.24 -10.30 13.11
CA ASP A 72 -14.90 -9.04 13.46
C ASP A 72 -14.86 -8.04 12.29
N ARG A 73 -13.75 -8.00 11.52
CA ARG A 73 -13.59 -7.05 10.41
C ARG A 73 -14.18 -7.51 9.07
N HIS A 74 -14.54 -8.79 8.91
CA HIS A 74 -15.05 -9.33 7.66
C HIS A 74 -16.20 -8.49 7.07
N ARG A 75 -17.15 -8.08 7.89
CA ARG A 75 -18.27 -7.22 7.47
C ARG A 75 -17.80 -5.84 6.97
N TYR A 76 -16.71 -5.30 7.48
CA TYR A 76 -16.15 -4.01 7.03
C TYR A 76 -15.48 -4.14 5.65
N HIS A 77 -15.05 -5.34 5.28
CA HIS A 77 -14.56 -5.63 3.94
C HIS A 77 -15.69 -5.79 2.91
N THR A 78 -16.86 -6.30 3.32
CA THR A 78 -17.90 -6.80 2.39
C THR A 78 -19.19 -5.97 2.37
N ASP A 79 -19.50 -5.26 3.44
CA ASP A 79 -20.73 -4.46 3.57
C ASP A 79 -20.50 -3.03 3.02
N LEU A 80 -21.17 -2.74 1.91
CA LEU A 80 -21.03 -1.44 1.24
C LEU A 80 -21.65 -0.30 2.04
N ASP A 81 -22.82 -0.52 2.65
CA ASP A 81 -23.52 0.54 3.40
C ASP A 81 -22.75 0.92 4.66
N LEU A 82 -22.18 -0.08 5.34
CA LEU A 82 -21.28 0.15 6.46
C LEU A 82 -20.04 0.93 6.02
N ARG A 83 -19.44 0.57 4.89
CA ARG A 83 -18.28 1.29 4.33
C ARG A 83 -18.61 2.75 4.03
N MET A 84 -19.77 3.03 3.40
CA MET A 84 -20.20 4.41 3.14
C MET A 84 -20.34 5.20 4.44
N SER A 85 -20.94 4.62 5.47
CA SER A 85 -21.07 5.26 6.78
C SER A 85 -19.70 5.58 7.41
N VAL A 86 -18.76 4.64 7.36
CA VAL A 86 -17.41 4.85 7.92
C VAL A 86 -16.63 5.90 7.12
N MET A 87 -16.71 5.89 5.80
CA MET A 87 -16.12 6.94 4.95
C MET A 87 -16.66 8.33 5.32
N ASP A 88 -17.97 8.43 5.50
CA ASP A 88 -18.62 9.69 5.89
C ASP A 88 -18.15 10.16 7.27
N GLU A 89 -17.98 9.24 8.23
CA GLU A 89 -17.45 9.55 9.56
C GLU A 89 -16.00 10.05 9.51
N MET A 90 -15.16 9.43 8.64
CA MET A 90 -13.77 9.83 8.45
C MET A 90 -13.61 11.12 7.62
N GLY A 91 -14.68 11.59 6.98
CA GLY A 91 -14.63 12.74 6.07
C GLY A 91 -14.01 12.42 4.71
N VAL A 92 -14.15 11.17 4.24
CA VAL A 92 -13.62 10.66 2.98
C VAL A 92 -14.70 10.71 1.91
N ASP A 93 -14.46 11.44 0.82
CA ASP A 93 -15.41 11.52 -0.30
C ASP A 93 -15.29 10.32 -1.22
N MET A 94 -14.08 9.81 -1.47
CA MET A 94 -13.82 8.68 -2.36
C MET A 94 -12.75 7.75 -1.77
N GLN A 95 -12.88 6.45 -2.02
CA GLN A 95 -11.83 5.45 -1.75
C GLN A 95 -11.35 4.79 -3.03
N ILE A 96 -10.04 4.57 -3.12
CA ILE A 96 -9.42 3.65 -4.08
C ILE A 96 -9.29 2.31 -3.36
N ILE A 97 -10.03 1.31 -3.81
CA ILE A 97 -10.12 0.02 -3.14
C ILE A 97 -9.26 -1.00 -3.87
N SER A 98 -8.41 -1.71 -3.12
CA SER A 98 -7.67 -2.88 -3.58
C SER A 98 -8.18 -4.16 -2.89
N PRO A 99 -7.88 -5.36 -3.40
CA PRO A 99 -8.08 -6.58 -2.63
C PRO A 99 -7.25 -6.53 -1.34
N ALA A 100 -7.71 -7.19 -0.28
CA ALA A 100 -6.88 -7.37 0.90
C ALA A 100 -5.59 -8.14 0.53
N PRO A 101 -4.40 -7.77 1.05
CA PRO A 101 -3.12 -8.35 0.62
C PRO A 101 -3.06 -9.88 0.60
N PRO A 102 -3.68 -10.62 1.56
CA PRO A 102 -3.75 -12.07 1.47
C PRO A 102 -4.47 -12.59 0.22
N GLN A 103 -5.33 -11.79 -0.42
CA GLN A 103 -6.06 -12.18 -1.63
C GLN A 103 -5.27 -11.96 -2.93
N CYS A 104 -4.02 -11.53 -2.87
CA CYS A 104 -3.10 -11.64 -4.01
C CYS A 104 -2.71 -13.10 -4.30
N TYR A 105 -2.82 -13.99 -3.31
CA TYR A 105 -2.69 -15.46 -3.44
C TYR A 105 -1.43 -15.94 -4.16
N TYR A 106 -0.27 -15.28 -3.99
CA TYR A 106 0.97 -15.66 -4.67
C TYR A 106 1.53 -17.03 -4.26
N THR A 107 0.95 -17.66 -3.23
CA THR A 107 1.36 -18.99 -2.73
C THR A 107 0.63 -20.17 -3.39
N VAL A 108 -0.42 -19.92 -4.18
CA VAL A 108 -1.09 -20.98 -4.92
C VAL A 108 -0.36 -21.30 -6.24
N THR A 109 -0.70 -22.44 -6.85
CA THR A 109 -0.09 -22.82 -8.15
C THR A 109 -0.37 -21.77 -9.24
N PRO A 110 0.51 -21.61 -10.24
CA PRO A 110 0.35 -20.63 -11.32
C PRO A 110 -1.03 -20.65 -11.99
N ASP A 111 -1.54 -21.82 -12.37
CA ASP A 111 -2.83 -21.97 -13.05
C ASP A 111 -4.01 -21.55 -12.16
N LEU A 112 -3.94 -21.86 -10.87
CA LEU A 112 -4.96 -21.42 -9.90
C LEU A 112 -4.82 -19.91 -9.64
N GLY A 113 -3.58 -19.41 -9.61
CA GLY A 113 -3.27 -17.98 -9.47
C GLY A 113 -3.93 -17.13 -10.56
N VAL A 114 -3.84 -17.55 -11.82
CA VAL A 114 -4.52 -16.86 -12.93
C VAL A 114 -6.04 -16.82 -12.73
N LYS A 115 -6.63 -17.94 -12.33
CA LYS A 115 -8.10 -18.03 -12.13
C LYS A 115 -8.57 -17.19 -10.95
N VAL A 116 -7.84 -17.27 -9.83
CA VAL A 116 -8.26 -16.55 -8.61
C VAL A 116 -8.03 -15.05 -8.73
N ALA A 117 -6.94 -14.61 -9.38
CA ALA A 117 -6.72 -13.18 -9.63
C ALA A 117 -7.85 -12.58 -10.48
N ALA A 118 -8.27 -13.28 -11.54
CA ALA A 118 -9.39 -12.85 -12.34
C ALA A 118 -10.70 -12.74 -11.53
N MET A 119 -10.97 -13.73 -10.66
CA MET A 119 -12.16 -13.73 -9.80
C MET A 119 -12.14 -12.60 -8.77
N VAL A 120 -10.99 -12.35 -8.13
CA VAL A 120 -10.78 -11.23 -7.21
C VAL A 120 -11.07 -9.91 -7.94
N ASN A 121 -10.48 -9.71 -9.11
CA ASN A 121 -10.65 -8.47 -9.87
C ASN A 121 -12.10 -8.24 -10.31
N ASP A 122 -12.79 -9.28 -10.76
CA ASP A 122 -14.20 -9.19 -11.11
C ASP A 122 -15.06 -8.81 -9.90
N GLY A 123 -14.77 -9.39 -8.73
CA GLY A 123 -15.46 -9.06 -7.48
C GLY A 123 -15.22 -7.62 -7.01
N VAL A 124 -13.96 -7.17 -7.03
CA VAL A 124 -13.61 -5.78 -6.68
C VAL A 124 -14.26 -4.79 -7.64
N ALA A 125 -14.22 -5.05 -8.95
CA ALA A 125 -14.87 -4.20 -9.95
C ALA A 125 -16.37 -4.12 -9.73
N ALA A 126 -17.04 -5.26 -9.51
CA ALA A 126 -18.47 -5.32 -9.25
C ALA A 126 -18.86 -4.58 -7.97
N PHE A 127 -18.05 -4.67 -6.92
CA PHE A 127 -18.29 -3.94 -5.67
C PHE A 127 -18.19 -2.43 -5.89
N CYS A 128 -17.14 -1.95 -6.54
CA CYS A 128 -16.93 -0.52 -6.81
C CYS A 128 -17.98 0.05 -7.76
N ALA A 129 -18.45 -0.73 -8.73
CA ALA A 129 -19.48 -0.33 -9.69
C ALA A 129 -20.84 0.00 -9.04
N ARG A 130 -21.09 -0.43 -7.80
CA ARG A 130 -22.31 -0.07 -7.03
C ARG A 130 -22.30 1.40 -6.57
N ARG A 131 -21.13 2.00 -6.42
CA ARG A 131 -20.96 3.42 -6.01
C ARG A 131 -19.79 4.06 -6.76
N PRO A 132 -19.89 4.21 -8.09
CA PRO A 132 -18.82 4.77 -8.92
C PRO A 132 -18.53 6.25 -8.62
N ASP A 133 -19.43 6.92 -7.94
CA ASP A 133 -19.29 8.28 -7.41
C ASP A 133 -18.37 8.34 -6.16
N ARG A 134 -18.19 7.21 -5.47
CA ARG A 134 -17.46 7.13 -4.20
C ARG A 134 -16.29 6.15 -4.23
N LEU A 135 -16.25 5.22 -5.18
CA LEU A 135 -15.29 4.10 -5.21
C LEU A 135 -14.62 3.98 -6.58
N ALA A 136 -13.31 3.78 -6.56
CA ALA A 136 -12.54 3.32 -7.71
C ALA A 136 -11.68 2.12 -7.30
N ALA A 137 -11.18 1.35 -8.27
CA ALA A 137 -10.57 0.05 -8.01
C ALA A 137 -9.11 -0.04 -8.44
N LEU A 138 -8.31 -0.73 -7.63
CA LEU A 138 -7.10 -1.43 -8.02
C LEU A 138 -7.39 -2.95 -8.02
N GLY A 139 -6.80 -3.67 -8.95
CA GLY A 139 -6.88 -5.14 -8.98
C GLY A 139 -5.65 -5.79 -8.37
N THR A 140 -5.46 -7.07 -8.66
CA THR A 140 -4.23 -7.83 -8.44
C THR A 140 -3.87 -8.62 -9.69
N VAL A 141 -2.65 -9.12 -9.78
CA VAL A 141 -2.16 -9.90 -10.93
C VAL A 141 -1.43 -11.17 -10.49
N PRO A 142 -1.50 -12.25 -11.26
CA PRO A 142 -0.91 -13.54 -10.88
C PRO A 142 0.60 -13.57 -11.13
N MET A 143 1.39 -12.81 -10.34
CA MET A 143 2.85 -12.71 -10.51
C MET A 143 3.55 -14.08 -10.44
N GLN A 144 3.04 -15.03 -9.64
CA GLN A 144 3.58 -16.40 -9.57
C GLN A 144 3.43 -17.19 -10.87
N ALA A 145 2.55 -16.74 -11.78
CA ALA A 145 2.43 -17.30 -13.12
C ALA A 145 3.38 -16.65 -14.15
N GLY A 146 4.19 -15.70 -13.71
CA GLY A 146 5.17 -14.97 -14.51
C GLY A 146 4.69 -13.65 -15.07
N GLY A 147 5.65 -12.83 -15.52
CA GLY A 147 5.39 -11.45 -15.97
C GLY A 147 4.41 -11.36 -17.14
N ALA A 148 4.39 -12.33 -18.04
CA ALA A 148 3.45 -12.33 -19.18
C ALA A 148 2.00 -12.50 -18.73
N ALA A 149 1.71 -13.45 -17.84
CA ALA A 149 0.37 -13.66 -17.30
C ALA A 149 -0.09 -12.45 -16.46
N ALA A 150 0.83 -11.88 -15.68
CA ALA A 150 0.57 -10.67 -14.91
C ALA A 150 0.26 -9.46 -15.81
N ALA A 151 1.00 -9.29 -16.91
CA ALA A 151 0.78 -8.21 -17.89
C ALA A 151 -0.57 -8.35 -18.63
N GLU A 152 -0.99 -9.58 -18.93
CA GLU A 152 -2.28 -9.87 -19.55
C GLU A 152 -3.44 -9.50 -18.61
N GLU A 153 -3.35 -9.93 -17.33
CA GLU A 153 -4.38 -9.59 -16.34
C GLU A 153 -4.41 -8.08 -16.03
N LEU A 154 -3.25 -7.41 -15.96
CA LEU A 154 -3.19 -5.96 -15.84
C LEU A 154 -3.92 -5.26 -17.00
N ALA A 155 -3.70 -5.72 -18.23
CA ALA A 155 -4.39 -5.16 -19.39
C ALA A 155 -5.91 -5.40 -19.32
N ARG A 156 -6.35 -6.54 -18.78
CA ARG A 156 -7.78 -6.82 -18.53
C ARG A 156 -8.37 -5.89 -17.46
N CYS A 157 -7.65 -5.70 -16.35
CA CYS A 157 -8.06 -4.78 -15.27
C CYS A 157 -8.27 -3.36 -15.78
N MET A 158 -7.29 -2.82 -16.53
CA MET A 158 -7.34 -1.46 -17.03
C MET A 158 -8.37 -1.29 -18.17
N GLY A 159 -8.38 -2.22 -19.13
CA GLY A 159 -9.17 -2.08 -20.35
C GLY A 159 -10.63 -2.54 -20.20
N LYS A 160 -10.88 -3.68 -19.55
CA LYS A 160 -12.20 -4.28 -19.44
C LYS A 160 -12.94 -3.87 -18.16
N LEU A 161 -12.22 -3.83 -17.03
CA LEU A 161 -12.81 -3.57 -15.72
C LEU A 161 -12.75 -2.10 -15.30
N GLY A 162 -12.04 -1.25 -16.07
CA GLY A 162 -11.94 0.19 -15.79
C GLY A 162 -11.15 0.52 -14.50
N MET A 163 -10.35 -0.42 -14.01
CA MET A 163 -9.50 -0.23 -12.85
C MET A 163 -8.38 0.77 -13.12
N LYS A 164 -7.80 1.33 -12.08
CA LYS A 164 -6.75 2.35 -12.18
C LYS A 164 -5.33 1.79 -12.14
N GLY A 165 -5.21 0.51 -11.90
CA GLY A 165 -3.96 -0.22 -11.74
C GLY A 165 -4.13 -1.45 -10.89
N VAL A 166 -3.06 -1.86 -10.19
CA VAL A 166 -3.04 -3.08 -9.38
C VAL A 166 -2.24 -2.89 -8.10
N GLU A 167 -2.57 -3.73 -7.11
CA GLU A 167 -1.75 -3.99 -5.93
C GLU A 167 -0.86 -5.20 -6.19
N LEU A 168 0.41 -5.10 -5.80
CA LEU A 168 1.37 -6.19 -5.74
C LEU A 168 1.83 -6.40 -4.30
N LEU A 169 2.12 -7.65 -3.93
CA LEU A 169 2.91 -7.92 -2.74
C LEU A 169 4.38 -7.54 -2.99
N THR A 170 5.15 -7.41 -1.92
CA THR A 170 6.56 -6.98 -1.92
C THR A 170 7.51 -7.94 -2.63
N HIS A 171 7.13 -9.22 -2.72
CA HIS A 171 7.91 -10.29 -3.38
C HIS A 171 7.00 -11.43 -3.84
N VAL A 172 7.51 -12.35 -4.64
CA VAL A 172 6.77 -13.50 -5.20
C VAL A 172 7.52 -14.79 -4.90
N GLY A 173 7.18 -15.45 -3.79
CA GLY A 173 7.96 -16.58 -3.30
C GLY A 173 9.37 -16.14 -2.92
N GLU A 174 10.40 -16.72 -3.55
CA GLU A 174 11.81 -16.33 -3.33
C GLU A 174 12.30 -15.26 -4.33
N LYS A 175 11.40 -14.74 -5.20
CA LYS A 175 11.75 -13.75 -6.21
C LYS A 175 11.39 -12.35 -5.76
N GLU A 176 12.34 -11.44 -5.92
CA GLU A 176 12.07 -10.00 -5.79
C GLU A 176 11.26 -9.47 -6.97
N LEU A 177 10.57 -8.36 -6.78
CA LEU A 177 9.78 -7.73 -7.87
C LEU A 177 10.65 -7.27 -9.05
N SER A 178 11.96 -7.16 -8.85
CA SER A 178 12.95 -6.84 -9.86
C SER A 178 13.45 -8.05 -10.67
N ASP A 179 12.98 -9.29 -10.36
CA ASP A 179 13.35 -10.49 -11.13
C ASP A 179 13.13 -10.24 -12.63
N PRO A 180 14.11 -10.55 -13.50
CA PRO A 180 13.99 -10.31 -14.95
C PRO A 180 12.77 -10.97 -15.60
N GLY A 181 12.22 -12.02 -15.00
CA GLY A 181 10.98 -12.66 -15.45
C GLY A 181 9.74 -11.78 -15.32
N PHE A 182 9.84 -10.65 -14.60
CA PHE A 182 8.76 -9.70 -14.42
C PHE A 182 8.88 -8.44 -15.31
N GLU A 183 9.94 -8.31 -16.10
CA GLU A 183 10.17 -7.11 -16.94
C GLU A 183 8.98 -6.82 -17.87
N VAL A 184 8.39 -7.84 -18.47
CA VAL A 184 7.22 -7.69 -19.35
C VAL A 184 6.01 -7.09 -18.62
N PHE A 185 5.87 -7.35 -17.32
CA PHE A 185 4.84 -6.71 -16.50
C PHE A 185 5.14 -5.22 -16.31
N TRP A 186 6.39 -4.85 -16.02
CA TRP A 186 6.79 -3.45 -15.83
C TRP A 186 6.65 -2.65 -17.13
N ASP A 187 7.06 -3.21 -18.26
CA ASP A 187 6.82 -2.62 -19.59
C ASP A 187 5.33 -2.33 -19.82
N LYS A 188 4.47 -3.30 -19.50
CA LYS A 188 3.02 -3.17 -19.66
C LYS A 188 2.43 -2.14 -18.71
N ALA A 189 2.88 -2.11 -17.46
CA ALA A 189 2.40 -1.16 -16.45
C ALA A 189 2.74 0.29 -16.86
N GLU A 190 3.96 0.53 -17.31
CA GLU A 190 4.35 1.85 -17.81
C GLU A 190 3.58 2.23 -19.08
N ALA A 191 3.48 1.33 -20.05
CA ALA A 191 2.79 1.58 -21.32
C ALA A 191 1.30 1.93 -21.15
N LEU A 192 0.63 1.30 -20.18
CA LEU A 192 -0.77 1.56 -19.83
C LEU A 192 -0.94 2.78 -18.91
N GLY A 193 0.13 3.31 -18.34
CA GLY A 193 0.10 4.32 -17.28
C GLY A 193 -0.62 3.83 -16.02
N ALA A 194 -0.56 2.51 -15.77
CA ALA A 194 -1.17 1.88 -14.62
C ALA A 194 -0.50 2.33 -13.32
N VAL A 195 -1.30 2.52 -12.28
CA VAL A 195 -0.77 2.73 -10.92
C VAL A 195 -0.46 1.36 -10.31
N VAL A 196 0.77 1.19 -9.82
CA VAL A 196 1.19 -0.04 -9.14
C VAL A 196 1.40 0.30 -7.67
N MET A 197 0.60 -0.30 -6.80
CA MET A 197 0.71 -0.16 -5.35
C MET A 197 1.45 -1.37 -4.79
N ILE A 198 2.55 -1.13 -4.07
CA ILE A 198 3.33 -2.17 -3.39
C ILE A 198 2.87 -2.25 -1.94
N HIS A 199 2.38 -3.43 -1.54
CA HIS A 199 1.85 -3.68 -0.22
C HIS A 199 2.51 -4.92 0.43
N PRO A 200 2.98 -4.86 1.69
CA PRO A 200 3.53 -6.01 2.39
C PRO A 200 2.41 -6.94 2.89
N ASN A 201 2.73 -8.21 3.04
CA ASN A 201 1.84 -9.19 3.67
C ASN A 201 2.56 -10.01 4.76
N GLY A 202 3.16 -9.30 5.72
CA GLY A 202 4.06 -9.87 6.71
C GLY A 202 5.43 -10.20 6.13
N PHE A 203 6.45 -10.23 6.99
CA PHE A 203 7.82 -10.52 6.60
C PHE A 203 8.10 -12.02 6.69
N THR A 204 8.69 -12.58 5.64
CA THR A 204 8.91 -14.04 5.52
C THR A 204 9.88 -14.59 6.57
N GLU A 205 10.93 -13.84 6.91
CA GLU A 205 11.91 -14.19 7.95
C GLU A 205 11.39 -13.99 9.38
N ALA A 206 10.18 -14.51 9.64
CA ALA A 206 9.39 -14.22 10.84
C ALA A 206 9.96 -14.74 12.17
N ARG A 207 11.01 -15.58 12.15
CA ARG A 207 11.57 -16.18 13.38
C ARG A 207 11.90 -15.15 14.48
N ARG A 208 12.40 -13.98 14.12
CA ARG A 208 12.72 -12.89 15.05
C ARG A 208 11.56 -11.95 15.33
N PHE A 209 10.48 -12.04 14.58
CA PHE A 209 9.33 -11.13 14.60
C PHE A 209 8.06 -11.77 15.17
N GLY A 210 8.15 -12.95 15.76
CA GLY A 210 6.98 -13.73 16.24
C GLY A 210 6.28 -13.15 17.46
N ARG A 211 6.89 -12.21 18.21
CA ARG A 211 6.32 -11.65 19.46
C ARG A 211 5.89 -10.20 19.26
N PHE A 212 4.96 -9.71 20.09
CA PHE A 212 4.54 -8.30 20.16
C PHE A 212 4.03 -7.72 18.85
N TYR A 213 3.44 -8.56 18.00
CA TYR A 213 2.98 -8.16 16.68
C TYR A 213 4.10 -7.64 15.76
N PHE A 214 5.36 -7.94 16.04
CA PHE A 214 6.53 -7.43 15.32
C PHE A 214 6.55 -7.83 13.85
N ASN A 215 5.86 -8.91 13.47
CA ASN A 215 5.73 -9.26 12.06
C ASN A 215 4.95 -8.19 11.26
N ASN A 216 4.01 -7.50 11.90
CA ASN A 216 3.37 -6.33 11.31
C ASN A 216 4.18 -5.06 11.59
N VAL A 217 4.42 -4.73 12.86
CA VAL A 217 5.02 -3.46 13.31
C VAL A 217 6.41 -3.19 12.71
N ILE A 218 7.22 -4.24 12.56
CA ILE A 218 8.59 -4.16 12.01
C ILE A 218 8.63 -4.80 10.62
N GLY A 219 8.02 -5.97 10.48
CA GLY A 219 8.13 -6.81 9.29
C GLY A 219 7.53 -6.14 8.06
N ASN A 220 6.30 -5.63 8.13
CA ASN A 220 5.66 -4.98 7.00
C ASN A 220 6.45 -3.77 6.45
N PRO A 221 6.82 -2.76 7.27
CA PRO A 221 7.63 -1.66 6.74
C PRO A 221 9.03 -2.09 6.30
N PHE A 222 9.60 -3.15 6.89
CA PHE A 222 10.90 -3.67 6.46
C PHE A 222 10.80 -4.35 5.08
N ASP A 223 9.76 -5.13 4.84
CA ASP A 223 9.52 -5.81 3.57
C ASP A 223 9.29 -4.82 2.41
N THR A 224 8.49 -3.78 2.65
CA THR A 224 8.35 -2.65 1.72
C THR A 224 9.68 -1.98 1.43
N THR A 225 10.51 -1.79 2.46
CA THR A 225 11.85 -1.21 2.34
C THR A 225 12.73 -2.07 1.42
N MET A 226 12.71 -3.40 1.59
CA MET A 226 13.47 -4.32 0.73
C MET A 226 13.00 -4.26 -0.72
N ALA A 227 11.70 -4.35 -0.96
CA ALA A 227 11.14 -4.27 -2.31
C ALA A 227 11.56 -2.99 -3.04
N LEU A 228 11.51 -1.83 -2.36
CA LEU A 228 11.96 -0.56 -2.94
C LEU A 228 13.47 -0.56 -3.25
N HIS A 229 14.31 -1.14 -2.38
CA HIS A 229 15.74 -1.23 -2.65
C HIS A 229 16.01 -2.05 -3.92
N TYR A 230 15.42 -3.22 -4.06
CA TYR A 230 15.60 -4.05 -5.25
C TYR A 230 15.06 -3.38 -6.51
N LEU A 231 13.88 -2.77 -6.48
CA LEU A 231 13.33 -2.02 -7.63
C LEU A 231 14.23 -0.84 -8.05
N ILE A 232 14.94 -0.22 -7.09
CA ILE A 232 15.91 0.83 -7.39
C ILE A 232 17.21 0.22 -7.91
N PHE A 233 17.89 -0.63 -7.13
CA PHE A 233 19.26 -1.06 -7.40
C PHE A 233 19.38 -2.02 -8.58
N ASP A 234 18.35 -2.86 -8.84
CA ASP A 234 18.26 -3.69 -10.06
C ASP A 234 17.73 -2.91 -11.27
N GLY A 235 17.56 -1.59 -11.14
CA GLY A 235 17.32 -0.67 -12.23
C GLY A 235 15.91 -0.66 -12.80
N VAL A 236 14.90 -1.29 -12.18
CA VAL A 236 13.51 -1.22 -12.66
C VAL A 236 13.05 0.21 -12.78
N LEU A 237 13.23 1.04 -11.75
CA LEU A 237 12.85 2.44 -11.80
C LEU A 237 13.71 3.27 -12.78
N ALA A 238 14.92 2.80 -13.12
CA ALA A 238 15.75 3.45 -14.13
C ALA A 238 15.26 3.15 -15.55
N ARG A 239 14.86 1.89 -15.82
CA ARG A 239 14.33 1.46 -17.11
C ARG A 239 12.93 1.98 -17.40
N HIS A 240 12.11 2.14 -16.33
CA HIS A 240 10.72 2.58 -16.44
C HIS A 240 10.50 3.97 -15.80
N PRO A 241 10.97 5.06 -16.44
CA PRO A 241 10.94 6.40 -15.85
C PRO A 241 9.53 6.99 -15.68
N LYS A 242 8.53 6.45 -16.37
CA LYS A 242 7.12 6.89 -16.28
C LYS A 242 6.25 6.00 -15.43
N LEU A 243 6.83 4.99 -14.76
CA LEU A 243 6.10 4.09 -13.89
C LEU A 243 5.49 4.86 -12.71
N LYS A 244 4.21 4.64 -12.46
CA LYS A 244 3.48 5.21 -11.33
C LYS A 244 3.48 4.20 -10.18
N LEU A 245 4.47 4.31 -9.31
CA LEU A 245 4.67 3.39 -8.19
C LEU A 245 4.27 4.05 -6.87
N ILE A 246 3.45 3.35 -6.08
CA ILE A 246 3.10 3.72 -4.71
C ILE A 246 3.73 2.71 -3.76
N ALA A 247 4.40 3.18 -2.72
CA ALA A 247 4.83 2.37 -1.59
C ALA A 247 4.04 2.78 -0.35
N VAL A 248 3.26 1.87 0.17
CA VAL A 248 2.36 2.13 1.30
C VAL A 248 3.09 2.25 2.64
N HIS A 249 2.37 2.65 3.68
CA HIS A 249 2.89 2.86 5.03
C HIS A 249 4.07 3.83 5.04
N GLY A 250 3.89 4.95 4.32
CA GLY A 250 4.94 5.96 4.16
C GLY A 250 6.22 5.46 3.47
N GLY A 251 6.15 4.33 2.74
CA GLY A 251 7.29 3.70 2.07
C GLY A 251 8.21 2.89 3.01
N GLY A 252 7.68 2.45 4.13
CA GLY A 252 8.43 1.70 5.14
C GLY A 252 9.49 2.54 5.83
N TYR A 253 10.71 2.02 5.95
CA TYR A 253 11.82 2.75 6.58
C TYR A 253 12.68 3.54 5.58
N LEU A 254 12.57 3.26 4.27
CA LEU A 254 13.48 3.83 3.28
C LEU A 254 13.39 5.35 3.18
N PRO A 255 12.22 5.99 3.11
CA PRO A 255 12.14 7.45 3.04
C PRO A 255 12.83 8.16 4.21
N ALA A 256 12.62 7.67 5.43
CA ALA A 256 13.21 8.26 6.64
C ALA A 256 14.72 8.04 6.77
N TYR A 257 15.29 7.04 6.07
CA TYR A 257 16.68 6.64 6.21
C TYR A 257 17.45 6.61 4.86
N SER A 258 16.92 7.29 3.86
CA SER A 258 17.39 7.26 2.47
C SER A 258 18.82 7.76 2.26
N GLY A 259 19.32 8.67 3.10
CA GLY A 259 20.70 9.16 2.99
C GLY A 259 21.77 8.05 3.05
N ARG A 260 21.43 6.91 3.69
CA ARG A 260 22.36 5.79 3.80
C ARG A 260 22.61 5.09 2.46
N ILE A 261 21.59 4.99 1.60
CA ILE A 261 21.73 4.33 0.29
C ILE A 261 22.60 5.17 -0.66
N ASP A 262 22.43 6.50 -0.67
CA ASP A 262 23.27 7.39 -1.45
C ASP A 262 24.73 7.38 -0.96
N HIS A 263 24.92 7.33 0.35
CA HIS A 263 26.27 7.23 0.93
C HIS A 263 26.96 5.92 0.51
N ALA A 264 26.25 4.78 0.59
CA ALA A 264 26.79 3.50 0.17
C ALA A 264 27.14 3.49 -1.33
N TRP A 265 26.23 4.01 -2.15
CA TRP A 265 26.42 4.13 -3.59
C TRP A 265 27.65 4.98 -3.95
N GLY A 266 27.89 6.09 -3.25
CA GLY A 266 29.06 6.93 -3.46
C GLY A 266 30.37 6.34 -2.90
N ALA A 267 30.30 5.50 -1.87
CA ALA A 267 31.47 4.98 -1.16
C ALA A 267 31.99 3.63 -1.70
N ARG A 268 31.15 2.85 -2.39
CA ARG A 268 31.44 1.47 -2.79
C ARG A 268 30.99 1.18 -4.22
N SER A 269 31.90 0.69 -5.04
CA SER A 269 31.60 0.33 -6.43
C SER A 269 30.65 -0.87 -6.54
N ASP A 270 30.68 -1.79 -5.59
CA ASP A 270 29.78 -2.97 -5.53
C ASP A 270 28.35 -2.65 -5.09
N SER A 271 28.09 -1.42 -4.64
CA SER A 271 26.74 -0.93 -4.32
C SER A 271 26.16 0.02 -5.37
N HIS A 272 26.74 0.07 -6.58
CA HIS A 272 26.18 0.87 -7.68
C HIS A 272 24.98 0.17 -8.37
N GLY A 273 24.95 -1.16 -8.38
CA GLY A 273 23.98 -1.89 -9.18
C GLY A 273 24.04 -1.44 -10.65
N GLU A 274 22.87 -1.28 -11.27
CA GLU A 274 22.72 -0.76 -12.63
C GLU A 274 22.51 0.77 -12.69
N LEU A 275 22.63 1.45 -11.56
CA LEU A 275 22.26 2.86 -11.41
C LEU A 275 23.32 3.79 -12.00
N LYS A 276 22.85 4.76 -12.79
CA LYS A 276 23.66 5.84 -13.34
C LYS A 276 23.66 7.11 -12.47
N GLU A 277 22.67 7.22 -11.59
CA GLU A 277 22.48 8.35 -10.69
C GLU A 277 22.31 7.83 -9.25
N ALA A 278 22.43 8.73 -8.27
CA ALA A 278 22.25 8.39 -6.88
C ALA A 278 20.85 7.76 -6.62
N PRO A 279 20.74 6.71 -5.80
CA PRO A 279 19.50 5.95 -5.59
C PRO A 279 18.29 6.81 -5.23
N THR A 280 18.47 7.88 -4.45
CA THR A 280 17.38 8.77 -4.07
C THR A 280 16.78 9.55 -5.26
N THR A 281 17.50 9.69 -6.39
CA THR A 281 16.94 10.25 -7.61
C THR A 281 15.76 9.42 -8.12
N TYR A 282 15.84 8.11 -7.99
CA TYR A 282 14.77 7.20 -8.35
C TYR A 282 13.68 7.16 -7.30
N LEU A 283 14.05 7.16 -6.02
CA LEU A 283 13.11 7.17 -4.90
C LEU A 283 12.17 8.38 -4.92
N LYS A 284 12.66 9.55 -5.34
CA LYS A 284 11.85 10.78 -5.46
C LYS A 284 10.67 10.71 -6.43
N ARG A 285 10.59 9.67 -7.26
CA ARG A 285 9.48 9.44 -8.19
C ARG A 285 8.40 8.53 -7.63
N VAL A 286 8.64 7.93 -6.46
CA VAL A 286 7.71 7.05 -5.76
C VAL A 286 6.68 7.90 -4.99
N TYR A 287 5.44 7.45 -4.99
CA TYR A 287 4.36 8.03 -4.19
C TYR A 287 4.22 7.27 -2.88
N PHE A 288 3.72 7.96 -1.86
CA PHE A 288 3.57 7.43 -0.51
C PHE A 288 2.20 7.75 0.05
N ASP A 289 1.74 6.96 1.02
CA ASP A 289 0.55 7.29 1.81
C ASP A 289 0.91 8.01 3.12
N THR A 290 -0.14 8.48 3.82
CA THR A 290 -0.02 9.19 5.10
C THR A 290 -0.02 8.26 6.31
N ILE A 291 0.08 6.94 6.13
CA ILE A 291 0.01 5.98 7.24
C ILE A 291 1.37 5.91 7.95
N VAL A 292 1.71 7.01 8.61
CA VAL A 292 2.91 7.19 9.43
C VAL A 292 2.59 7.60 10.86
N PHE A 293 1.28 7.74 11.18
CA PHE A 293 0.67 7.90 12.50
C PHE A 293 1.03 9.17 13.29
N THR A 294 2.16 9.83 13.03
CA THR A 294 2.56 11.01 13.80
C THR A 294 2.79 12.23 12.90
N PRO A 295 2.41 13.44 13.36
CA PRO A 295 2.60 14.66 12.57
C PRO A 295 4.05 14.89 12.13
N HIS A 296 5.04 14.64 13.00
CA HIS A 296 6.44 14.87 12.64
C HIS A 296 6.97 13.90 11.57
N GLN A 297 6.44 12.67 11.50
CA GLN A 297 6.78 11.73 10.43
C GLN A 297 6.15 12.17 9.11
N LEU A 298 4.90 12.64 9.13
CA LEU A 298 4.26 13.22 7.94
C LEU A 298 4.98 14.49 7.47
N GLU A 299 5.36 15.37 8.38
CA GLU A 299 6.19 16.55 8.07
C GLU A 299 7.50 16.16 7.36
N ALA A 300 8.20 15.15 7.89
CA ALA A 300 9.45 14.68 7.30
C ALA A 300 9.22 14.11 5.90
N LEU A 301 8.20 13.28 5.73
CA LEU A 301 7.85 12.67 4.44
C LEU A 301 7.53 13.74 3.38
N VAL A 302 6.66 14.69 3.73
CA VAL A 302 6.28 15.79 2.82
C VAL A 302 7.46 16.72 2.53
N SER A 303 8.33 16.98 3.51
CA SER A 303 9.54 17.78 3.33
C SER A 303 10.53 17.15 2.35
N LEU A 304 10.62 15.80 2.30
CA LEU A 304 11.56 15.08 1.44
C LEU A 304 11.02 14.90 0.01
N PHE A 305 9.73 14.66 -0.14
CA PHE A 305 9.14 14.22 -1.42
C PHE A 305 8.12 15.19 -2.01
N GLY A 306 7.68 16.20 -1.25
CA GLY A 306 6.65 17.13 -1.68
C GLY A 306 5.22 16.63 -1.44
N PRO A 307 4.24 17.53 -1.34
CA PRO A 307 2.84 17.18 -1.15
C PRO A 307 2.21 16.53 -2.39
N ASP A 308 2.85 16.61 -3.54
CA ASP A 308 2.48 16.01 -4.82
C ASP A 308 2.94 14.54 -4.97
N HIS A 309 3.65 14.02 -3.98
CA HIS A 309 4.05 12.61 -3.88
C HIS A 309 3.52 11.93 -2.61
N VAL A 310 2.75 12.61 -1.78
CA VAL A 310 2.12 12.06 -0.58
C VAL A 310 0.61 12.14 -0.70
N MET A 311 -0.08 11.05 -0.40
CA MET A 311 -1.53 10.93 -0.54
C MET A 311 -2.17 10.39 0.73
N MET A 312 -3.37 10.86 1.05
CA MET A 312 -4.15 10.31 2.16
C MET A 312 -4.44 8.83 1.96
N GLY A 313 -4.15 8.02 2.97
CA GLY A 313 -4.46 6.60 3.04
C GLY A 313 -4.94 6.20 4.42
N THR A 314 -5.79 5.17 4.51
CA THR A 314 -6.33 4.69 5.79
C THR A 314 -5.91 3.27 6.17
N ASP A 315 -5.60 2.41 5.22
CA ASP A 315 -5.45 0.96 5.41
C ASP A 315 -6.74 0.30 5.96
N TYR A 316 -7.89 0.94 5.66
CA TYR A 316 -9.20 0.44 6.08
C TYR A 316 -9.48 -0.95 5.46
N PRO A 317 -9.97 -1.94 6.23
CA PRO A 317 -10.43 -1.87 7.62
C PRO A 317 -9.47 -2.55 8.62
N PHE A 318 -8.17 -2.51 8.39
CA PHE A 318 -7.20 -3.18 9.27
C PHE A 318 -7.02 -2.48 10.63
N ASP A 319 -6.56 -3.25 11.63
CA ASP A 319 -6.32 -2.78 13.00
C ASP A 319 -5.19 -1.74 13.10
N MET A 320 -4.26 -1.77 12.15
CA MET A 320 -3.20 -0.76 12.02
C MET A 320 -3.61 0.41 11.12
N GLY A 321 -4.88 0.54 10.78
CA GLY A 321 -5.40 1.63 9.95
C GLY A 321 -5.44 2.99 10.66
N GLU A 322 -5.43 4.06 9.86
CA GLU A 322 -5.64 5.44 10.33
C GLU A 322 -7.13 5.81 10.17
N TYR A 323 -7.85 5.89 11.27
CA TYR A 323 -9.29 6.16 11.28
C TYR A 323 -9.68 7.62 11.46
N ASP A 324 -8.69 8.52 11.53
CA ASP A 324 -8.88 9.97 11.44
C ASP A 324 -7.89 10.57 10.43
N PRO A 325 -7.94 10.14 9.15
CA PRO A 325 -6.93 10.49 8.16
C PRO A 325 -6.91 11.99 7.85
N VAL A 326 -8.08 12.63 7.82
CA VAL A 326 -8.20 14.07 7.61
C VAL A 326 -7.66 14.83 8.81
N GLY A 327 -8.01 14.43 10.04
CA GLY A 327 -7.51 15.03 11.27
C GLY A 327 -5.99 14.89 11.41
N HIS A 328 -5.41 13.76 10.97
CA HIS A 328 -3.97 13.55 10.93
C HIS A 328 -3.27 14.58 10.01
N ILE A 329 -3.78 14.80 8.79
CA ILE A 329 -3.22 15.74 7.83
C ILE A 329 -3.37 17.18 8.33
N VAL A 330 -4.59 17.59 8.73
CA VAL A 330 -4.90 18.94 9.19
C VAL A 330 -4.20 19.27 10.51
N GLY A 331 -4.02 18.27 11.38
CA GLY A 331 -3.29 18.38 12.64
C GLY A 331 -1.78 18.55 12.48
N THR A 332 -1.24 18.34 11.30
CA THR A 332 0.17 18.52 10.97
C THR A 332 0.44 19.99 10.64
N LYS A 333 0.73 20.77 11.68
CA LYS A 333 0.72 22.26 11.67
C LYS A 333 1.71 22.92 10.73
N SER A 334 2.75 22.22 10.29
CA SER A 334 3.74 22.74 9.32
C SER A 334 3.22 22.72 7.87
N LEU A 335 2.14 22.00 7.59
CA LEU A 335 1.57 21.91 6.25
C LEU A 335 0.76 23.17 5.91
N SER A 336 1.04 23.73 4.74
CA SER A 336 0.22 24.83 4.20
C SER A 336 -1.18 24.33 3.78
N PRO A 337 -2.19 25.21 3.69
CA PRO A 337 -3.51 24.83 3.18
C PRO A 337 -3.47 24.19 1.79
N THR A 338 -2.54 24.62 0.93
CA THR A 338 -2.33 24.03 -0.40
C THR A 338 -1.78 22.60 -0.30
N ALA A 339 -0.79 22.39 0.59
CA ALA A 339 -0.25 21.04 0.82
C ALA A 339 -1.32 20.10 1.42
N ILE A 340 -2.12 20.59 2.40
CA ILE A 340 -3.24 19.83 2.96
C ILE A 340 -4.21 19.39 1.85
N SER A 341 -4.63 20.32 0.98
CA SER A 341 -5.55 20.00 -0.12
C SER A 341 -4.95 19.02 -1.14
N ALA A 342 -3.64 19.13 -1.43
CA ALA A 342 -2.94 18.20 -2.29
C ALA A 342 -2.93 16.77 -1.68
N ILE A 343 -2.47 16.65 -0.44
CA ILE A 343 -2.34 15.36 0.25
C ILE A 343 -3.71 14.72 0.50
N ALA A 344 -4.71 15.50 0.92
CA ALA A 344 -6.03 14.99 1.25
C ALA A 344 -6.78 14.40 0.04
N GLY A 345 -6.42 14.79 -1.19
CA GLY A 345 -7.08 14.23 -2.37
C GLY A 345 -6.56 14.71 -3.71
N GLY A 346 -5.98 15.91 -3.79
CA GLY A 346 -5.53 16.48 -5.07
C GLY A 346 -4.51 15.61 -5.80
N THR A 347 -3.52 15.09 -5.08
CA THR A 347 -2.48 14.20 -5.61
C THR A 347 -3.07 12.88 -6.07
N ALA A 348 -3.92 12.26 -5.26
CA ALA A 348 -4.62 11.02 -5.64
C ALA A 348 -5.52 11.24 -6.87
N LYS A 349 -6.28 12.34 -6.91
CA LYS A 349 -7.11 12.70 -8.06
C LYS A 349 -6.30 12.78 -9.36
N ALA A 350 -5.16 13.44 -9.31
CA ALA A 350 -4.28 13.57 -10.47
C ALA A 350 -3.66 12.23 -10.90
N LEU A 351 -3.18 11.42 -9.93
CA LEU A 351 -2.49 10.17 -10.20
C LEU A 351 -3.44 9.11 -10.78
N PHE A 352 -4.63 8.96 -10.19
CA PHE A 352 -5.63 7.93 -10.58
C PHE A 352 -6.59 8.40 -11.69
N GLY A 353 -6.67 9.70 -11.97
CA GLY A 353 -7.61 10.24 -12.96
C GLY A 353 -9.08 10.01 -12.55
N VAL A 354 -9.44 10.39 -11.32
CA VAL A 354 -10.80 10.25 -10.74
C VAL A 354 -11.42 11.60 -10.41
#